data_6de3f097a672fc79943322d9a5912e5f
#
_entry.id   6de3f097a672fc79943322d9a5912e5f
#
_cell.length_a   1.000
_cell.length_b   1.000
_cell.length_c   1.000
_cell.angle_alpha   90.00
_cell.angle_beta   90.00
_cell.angle_gamma   90.00
#
_symmetry.space_group_name_H-M   'P 1'
#
loop_
_entity.id
_entity.type
_entity.pdbx_description
1 polymer ?
#
loop_
_entity_poly.entity_id
_entity_poly.type
_entity_poly.pdbx_seq_one_letter_code
_entity_poly.pdbx_strand_id
1 'polypeptide(L)'
;MDLNALLLDAMPDIVFAKNLDGRYIAGNAAWSQLLGQPASSLIGQLDSDLFPQDLASDFRRKDLEMLDSGQTQCNEEWVTFPDGRKALLETLKTPLRDGGGRVIGLVGVCREISASRISR
;
A
#
# COMPACT_ATOMS: atom_id res chain seq x y z
N MET A 1 -18.68 -7.22 15.39
CA MET A 1 -18.30 -6.21 14.38
C MET A 1 -16.97 -5.59 14.80
N ASP A 2 -16.00 -5.62 13.90
CA ASP A 2 -14.66 -5.08 14.20
C ASP A 2 -14.65 -3.57 13.90
N LEU A 3 -14.56 -2.76 14.93
CA LEU A 3 -14.53 -1.31 14.79
C LEU A 3 -13.29 -0.84 14.01
N ASN A 4 -12.14 -1.50 14.22
CA ASN A 4 -10.91 -1.15 13.51
C ASN A 4 -11.07 -1.33 12.00
N ALA A 5 -11.71 -2.40 11.55
CA ALA A 5 -11.99 -2.63 10.14
C ALA A 5 -12.93 -1.55 9.59
N LEU A 6 -13.94 -1.17 10.34
CA LEU A 6 -14.86 -0.10 9.93
C LEU A 6 -14.15 1.25 9.79
N LEU A 7 -13.25 1.57 10.72
CA LEU A 7 -12.49 2.81 10.68
C LEU A 7 -11.58 2.85 9.44
N LEU A 8 -10.90 1.76 9.15
CA LEU A 8 -10.03 1.66 7.98
C LEU A 8 -10.82 1.78 6.68
N ASP A 9 -11.97 1.12 6.60
CA ASP A 9 -12.81 1.14 5.40
C ASP A 9 -13.49 2.50 5.17
N ALA A 10 -13.66 3.29 6.23
CA ALA A 10 -14.21 4.64 6.12
C ALA A 10 -13.19 5.66 5.61
N MET A 11 -11.89 5.34 5.64
CA MET A 11 -10.83 6.24 5.19
C MET A 11 -10.80 6.31 3.66
N PRO A 12 -10.73 7.52 3.09
CA PRO A 12 -10.59 7.66 1.64
C PRO A 12 -9.19 7.31 1.15
N ASP A 13 -8.19 7.35 2.02
CA ASP A 13 -6.82 6.98 1.68
C ASP A 13 -6.71 5.47 1.51
N ILE A 14 -5.79 5.06 0.63
CA ILE A 14 -5.47 3.64 0.45
C ILE A 14 -4.56 3.22 1.59
N VAL A 15 -4.96 2.21 2.36
CA VAL A 15 -4.19 1.70 3.49
C VAL A 15 -4.01 0.20 3.32
N PHE A 16 -2.77 -0.27 3.43
CA PHE A 16 -2.46 -1.70 3.36
C PHE A 16 -1.30 -2.06 4.27
N ALA A 17 -1.14 -3.33 4.54
CA ALA A 17 0.01 -3.86 5.27
C ALA A 17 0.53 -5.11 4.58
N LYS A 18 1.84 -5.32 4.66
CA LYS A 18 2.54 -6.50 4.16
C LYS A 18 3.37 -7.10 5.28
N ASN A 19 3.56 -8.42 5.22
CA ASN A 19 4.53 -9.07 6.10
C ASN A 19 5.95 -8.92 5.53
N LEU A 20 6.95 -9.47 6.22
CA LEU A 20 8.36 -9.36 5.81
C LEU A 20 8.65 -10.08 4.49
N ASP A 21 7.83 -11.07 4.11
CA ASP A 21 7.98 -11.76 2.84
C ASP A 21 7.38 -10.96 1.66
N GLY A 22 6.72 -9.83 1.96
CA GLY A 22 6.09 -9.01 0.94
C GLY A 22 4.66 -9.41 0.60
N ARG A 23 4.05 -10.30 1.39
CA ARG A 23 2.66 -10.70 1.18
C ARG A 23 1.73 -9.72 1.87
N TYR A 24 0.65 -9.35 1.19
CA TYR A 24 -0.38 -8.51 1.78
C TYR A 24 -1.07 -9.26 2.92
N ILE A 25 -1.21 -8.60 4.06
CA ILE A 25 -1.85 -9.17 5.25
C ILE A 25 -3.09 -8.40 5.68
N ALA A 26 -3.25 -7.17 5.21
CA ALA A 26 -4.40 -6.33 5.50
C ALA A 26 -4.51 -5.20 4.47
N GLY A 27 -5.71 -4.66 4.31
CA GLY A 27 -5.95 -3.49 3.49
C GLY A 27 -7.39 -3.04 3.64
N ASN A 28 -7.65 -1.76 3.35
CA ASN A 28 -8.98 -1.18 3.48
C ASN A 28 -9.76 -1.21 2.16
N ALA A 29 -10.99 -0.69 2.18
CA ALA A 29 -11.86 -0.66 1.01
C ALA A 29 -11.23 0.12 -0.16
N ALA A 30 -10.55 1.23 0.11
CA ALA A 30 -9.88 2.02 -0.93
C ALA A 30 -8.77 1.21 -1.63
N TRP A 31 -8.02 0.40 -0.88
CA TRP A 31 -7.01 -0.51 -1.44
C TRP A 31 -7.65 -1.56 -2.35
N SER A 32 -8.75 -2.15 -1.90
CA SER A 32 -9.51 -3.11 -2.68
C SER A 32 -10.03 -2.49 -4.00
N GLN A 33 -10.52 -1.26 -3.94
CA GLN A 33 -11.00 -0.53 -5.13
C GLN A 33 -9.88 -0.25 -6.12
N LEU A 34 -8.69 0.11 -5.65
CA LEU A 34 -7.54 0.33 -6.53
C LEU A 34 -7.21 -0.93 -7.34
N LEU A 35 -7.27 -2.09 -6.69
CA LEU A 35 -6.90 -3.36 -7.31
C LEU A 35 -8.09 -4.02 -8.03
N GLY A 36 -9.31 -3.52 -7.82
CA GLY A 36 -10.50 -4.04 -8.49
C GLY A 36 -10.92 -5.42 -8.03
N GLN A 37 -10.52 -5.83 -6.82
CA GLN A 37 -10.78 -7.16 -6.27
C GLN A 37 -11.12 -7.06 -4.80
N PRO A 38 -11.92 -8.00 -4.26
CA PRO A 38 -12.21 -8.01 -2.83
C PRO A 38 -10.94 -8.31 -2.02
N ALA A 39 -10.86 -7.74 -0.83
CA ALA A 39 -9.70 -7.91 0.04
C ALA A 39 -9.38 -9.39 0.29
N SER A 40 -10.42 -10.24 0.39
CA SER A 40 -10.24 -11.68 0.63
C SER A 40 -9.41 -12.38 -0.46
N SER A 41 -9.44 -11.88 -1.70
CA SER A 41 -8.64 -12.46 -2.79
C SER A 41 -7.23 -11.87 -2.86
N LEU A 42 -6.99 -10.76 -2.16
CA LEU A 42 -5.70 -10.04 -2.20
C LEU A 42 -4.79 -10.45 -1.04
N ILE A 43 -5.36 -10.86 0.09
CA ILE A 43 -4.58 -11.28 1.26
C ILE A 43 -3.75 -12.52 0.89
N GLY A 44 -2.47 -12.48 1.22
CA GLY A 44 -1.52 -13.55 0.92
C GLY A 44 -0.83 -13.40 -0.43
N GLN A 45 -1.29 -12.47 -1.27
CA GLN A 45 -0.68 -12.25 -2.59
C GLN A 45 0.58 -11.38 -2.47
N LEU A 46 1.49 -11.58 -3.41
CA LEU A 46 2.68 -10.75 -3.60
C LEU A 46 2.38 -9.66 -4.64
N ASP A 47 3.16 -8.58 -4.64
CA ASP A 47 3.06 -7.57 -5.70
C ASP A 47 3.24 -8.19 -7.09
N SER A 48 4.12 -9.18 -7.22
CA SER A 48 4.35 -9.89 -8.49
C SER A 48 3.13 -10.66 -9.00
N ASP A 49 2.17 -10.98 -8.12
CA ASP A 49 0.91 -11.61 -8.51
C ASP A 49 -0.12 -10.59 -8.99
N LEU A 50 0.06 -9.31 -8.63
CA LEU A 50 -0.97 -8.27 -8.81
C LEU A 50 -0.57 -7.20 -9.82
N PHE A 51 0.72 -7.02 -10.06
CA PHE A 51 1.24 -5.94 -10.92
C PHE A 51 2.21 -6.49 -11.95
N PRO A 52 2.47 -5.75 -13.05
CA PRO A 52 3.54 -6.09 -13.98
C PRO A 52 4.86 -6.25 -13.25
N GLN A 53 5.73 -7.13 -13.76
CA GLN A 53 6.94 -7.54 -13.06
C GLN A 53 7.89 -6.39 -12.77
N ASP A 54 8.06 -5.46 -13.69
CA ASP A 54 8.94 -4.30 -13.50
C ASP A 54 8.45 -3.40 -12.37
N LEU A 55 7.14 -3.17 -12.30
CA LEU A 55 6.51 -2.38 -11.24
C LEU A 55 6.60 -3.09 -9.89
N ALA A 56 6.32 -4.40 -9.88
CA ALA A 56 6.41 -5.21 -8.66
C ALA A 56 7.82 -5.24 -8.10
N SER A 57 8.83 -5.36 -8.99
CA SER A 57 10.24 -5.33 -8.58
C SER A 57 10.63 -3.99 -7.97
N ASP A 58 10.14 -2.89 -8.53
CA ASP A 58 10.39 -1.55 -8.00
C ASP A 58 9.76 -1.36 -6.63
N PHE A 59 8.53 -1.83 -6.45
CA PHE A 59 7.86 -1.79 -5.15
C PHE A 59 8.64 -2.59 -4.11
N ARG A 60 9.08 -3.79 -4.48
CA ARG A 60 9.83 -4.65 -3.55
C ARG A 60 11.16 -4.01 -3.15
N ARG A 61 11.87 -3.42 -4.11
CA ARG A 61 13.13 -2.73 -3.83
C ARG A 61 12.92 -1.60 -2.83
N LYS A 62 11.91 -0.77 -3.04
CA LYS A 62 11.58 0.35 -2.15
C LYS A 62 11.16 -0.14 -0.75
N ASP A 63 10.37 -1.20 -0.69
CA ASP A 63 9.96 -1.81 0.58
C ASP A 63 11.17 -2.29 1.37
N LEU A 64 12.12 -2.98 0.72
CA LEU A 64 13.32 -3.49 1.38
C LEU A 64 14.24 -2.37 1.84
N GLU A 65 14.38 -1.31 1.06
CA GLU A 65 15.16 -0.13 1.47
C GLU A 65 14.56 0.51 2.72
N MET A 66 13.24 0.64 2.78
CA MET A 66 12.55 1.20 3.93
C MET A 66 12.72 0.33 5.16
N LEU A 67 12.55 -1.00 5.01
CA LEU A 67 12.72 -1.94 6.12
C LEU A 67 14.17 -1.94 6.64
N ASP A 68 15.15 -1.84 5.74
CA ASP A 68 16.55 -1.77 6.11
C ASP A 68 16.88 -0.48 6.87
N SER A 69 16.31 0.65 6.44
CA SER A 69 16.50 1.93 7.13
C SER A 69 15.78 1.99 8.47
N GLY A 70 14.69 1.25 8.63
CA GLY A 70 13.83 1.28 9.80
C GLY A 70 13.05 2.59 9.97
N GLN A 71 13.01 3.42 8.94
CA GLN A 71 12.37 4.75 9.01
C GLN A 71 11.32 4.89 7.92
N THR A 72 10.28 5.70 8.22
CA THR A 72 9.23 6.03 7.27
C THR A 72 9.84 6.69 6.03
N GLN A 73 9.38 6.24 4.85
CA GLN A 73 9.76 6.81 3.56
C GLN A 73 8.52 7.26 2.81
N CYS A 74 8.66 8.33 2.05
CA CYS A 74 7.59 8.88 1.23
C CYS A 74 8.04 8.91 -0.23
N ASN A 75 7.20 8.38 -1.12
CA ASN A 75 7.45 8.34 -2.55
C ASN A 75 6.21 8.80 -3.30
N GLU A 76 6.40 9.26 -4.54
CA GLU A 76 5.32 9.51 -5.48
C GLU A 76 5.31 8.38 -6.50
N GLU A 77 4.13 7.81 -6.75
CA GLU A 77 3.98 6.64 -7.63
C GLU A 77 2.75 6.81 -8.50
N TRP A 78 2.89 6.51 -9.80
CA TRP A 78 1.76 6.46 -10.71
C TRP A 78 1.08 5.10 -10.61
N VAL A 79 -0.24 5.11 -10.54
CA VAL A 79 -1.05 3.90 -10.55
C VAL A 79 -2.15 4.02 -11.58
N THR A 80 -2.69 2.88 -12.01
CA THR A 80 -3.83 2.81 -12.91
C THR A 80 -4.95 2.08 -12.20
N PHE A 81 -6.10 2.76 -12.07
CA PHE A 81 -7.31 2.15 -11.51
C PHE A 81 -7.94 1.18 -12.53
N PRO A 82 -8.83 0.28 -12.07
CA PRO A 82 -9.47 -0.71 -12.96
C PRO A 82 -10.21 -0.11 -14.16
N ASP A 83 -10.74 1.11 -14.03
CA ASP A 83 -11.42 1.81 -15.12
C ASP A 83 -10.47 2.48 -16.12
N GLY A 84 -9.17 2.32 -15.93
CA GLY A 84 -8.14 2.93 -16.78
C GLY A 84 -7.69 4.31 -16.34
N ARG A 85 -8.30 4.89 -15.31
CA ARG A 85 -7.91 6.20 -14.79
C ARG A 85 -6.53 6.11 -14.13
N LYS A 86 -5.63 7.02 -14.52
CA LYS A 86 -4.30 7.11 -13.91
C LYS A 86 -4.30 8.19 -12.84
N ALA A 87 -3.58 7.92 -11.77
CA ALA A 87 -3.44 8.87 -10.67
C ALA A 87 -2.03 8.84 -10.13
N LEU A 88 -1.56 10.01 -9.69
CA LEU A 88 -0.31 10.13 -8.96
C LEU A 88 -0.61 10.02 -7.48
N LEU A 89 0.01 9.07 -6.81
CA LEU A 89 -0.18 8.84 -5.38
C LEU A 89 1.07 9.28 -4.62
N GLU A 90 0.84 9.97 -3.51
CA GLU A 90 1.85 10.14 -2.48
C GLU A 90 1.74 8.93 -1.55
N THR A 91 2.81 8.14 -1.46
CA THR A 91 2.82 6.89 -0.71
C THR A 91 3.79 6.99 0.45
N LEU A 92 3.25 6.85 1.66
CA LEU A 92 4.02 6.74 2.89
C LEU A 92 4.13 5.27 3.25
N LYS A 93 5.36 4.80 3.50
CA LYS A 93 5.62 3.44 3.99
C LYS A 93 6.39 3.50 5.28
N THR A 94 5.96 2.73 6.25
CA THR A 94 6.57 2.71 7.59
C THR A 94 6.67 1.28 8.09
N PRO A 95 7.68 0.95 8.92
CA PRO A 95 7.73 -0.37 9.53
C PRO A 95 6.51 -0.64 10.39
N LEU A 96 5.97 -1.84 10.28
CA LEU A 96 4.93 -2.35 11.17
C LEU A 96 5.62 -3.10 12.31
N ARG A 97 5.36 -2.68 13.55
CA ARG A 97 5.98 -3.27 14.73
C ARG A 97 4.95 -3.96 15.59
N ASP A 98 5.33 -5.06 16.22
CA ASP A 98 4.49 -5.72 17.21
C ASP A 98 4.57 -5.00 18.56
N GLY A 99 3.86 -5.53 19.57
CA GLY A 99 3.83 -4.92 20.90
C GLY A 99 5.19 -4.87 21.62
N GLY A 100 6.16 -5.67 21.17
CA GLY A 100 7.54 -5.67 21.70
C GLY A 100 8.48 -4.78 20.90
N GLY A 101 8.00 -4.07 19.88
CA GLY A 101 8.81 -3.22 19.03
C GLY A 101 9.53 -3.92 17.88
N ARG A 102 9.31 -5.22 17.70
CA ARG A 102 9.93 -5.99 16.62
C ARG A 102 9.24 -5.65 15.29
N VAL A 103 10.02 -5.41 14.25
CA VAL A 103 9.49 -5.19 12.90
C VAL A 103 8.97 -6.51 12.35
N ILE A 104 7.67 -6.54 12.02
CA ILE A 104 6.99 -7.72 11.49
C ILE A 104 6.47 -7.53 10.07
N GLY A 105 6.65 -6.35 9.52
CA GLY A 105 6.19 -6.03 8.17
C GLY A 105 6.24 -4.54 7.93
N LEU A 106 5.35 -4.07 7.07
CA LEU A 106 5.23 -2.66 6.75
C LEU A 106 3.77 -2.25 6.57
N VAL A 107 3.52 -0.96 6.73
CA VAL A 107 2.23 -0.33 6.41
C VAL A 107 2.46 0.70 5.32
N GLY A 108 1.56 0.73 4.34
CA GLY A 108 1.53 1.75 3.31
C GLY A 108 0.25 2.57 3.41
N VAL A 109 0.39 3.88 3.26
CA VAL A 109 -0.74 4.82 3.18
C VAL A 109 -0.54 5.66 1.93
N CYS A 110 -1.51 5.61 1.02
CA CYS A 110 -1.42 6.32 -0.25
C CYS A 110 -2.54 7.34 -0.36
N ARG A 111 -2.18 8.53 -0.80
CA ARG A 111 -3.11 9.63 -1.02
C ARG A 111 -2.93 10.16 -2.43
N GLU A 112 -4.04 10.39 -3.12
CA GLU A 112 -4.00 10.97 -4.46
C GLU A 112 -3.57 12.44 -4.38
N ILE A 113 -2.58 12.81 -5.21
CA ILE A 113 -2.14 14.19 -5.32
C ILE A 113 -3.12 14.94 -6.22
N SER A 114 -3.60 16.09 -5.75
CA SER A 114 -4.57 16.89 -6.49
C SER A 114 -3.97 17.43 -7.80
N ALA A 115 -4.83 17.63 -8.81
CA ALA A 115 -4.42 18.16 -10.10
C ALA A 115 -3.70 19.51 -9.97
N SER A 116 -4.10 20.36 -9.03
CA SER A 116 -3.46 21.66 -8.81
C SER A 116 -2.02 21.52 -8.33
N ARG A 117 -1.67 20.46 -7.60
CA ARG A 117 -0.28 20.17 -7.22
C ARG A 117 0.51 19.61 -8.38
N ILE A 118 -0.10 18.78 -9.20
CA ILE A 118 0.56 18.13 -10.34
C ILE A 118 0.92 19.14 -11.42
N SER A 119 0.08 20.12 -11.65
CA SER A 119 0.25 21.11 -12.74
C SER A 119 1.29 22.19 -12.44
N ARG A 120 1.96 22.13 -11.33
CA ARG A 120 3.00 23.11 -10.95
C ARG A 120 4.41 22.69 -11.40
#